data_6b6a0ed327b4fc1250721c6eecb99b35
#
_entry.id   6b6a0ed327b4fc1250721c6eecb99b35
#
_cell.length_a   1.000
_cell.length_b   1.000
_cell.length_c   1.000
_cell.angle_alpha   90.00
_cell.angle_beta   90.00
_cell.angle_gamma   90.00
#
_symmetry.space_group_name_H-M   'P 1'
#
loop_
_entity.id
_entity.type
_entity.pdbx_description
1 polymer ?
#
loop_
_entity_poly.entity_id
_entity_poly.type
_entity_poly.pdbx_seq_one_letter_code
_entity_poly.pdbx_strand_id
1 'polypeptide(L)'
;GVRAIKERGGLVLAQDPASAKFDSMPKSIIDAGLAEIIAAAEKLPQRIIDTLHLQQPAKLAVSDVESVDQKSAFDKICILLRERTGHDFSFYKKTTVYRRIERRMAIHQLDRISEYVHHLRENPQELDLLFKELLIGVTNFFRDPATWAYLQEKTLPDLLAATPPGTTLRAWVAGCSSGEEAYSL
;
A
#
# COMPACT_ATOMS: atom_id res chain seq x y z
N GLY A 1 3.11 12.63 9.37
CA GLY A 1 4.46 12.11 9.53
C GLY A 1 4.60 10.72 8.91
N VAL A 2 4.61 9.64 9.70
CA VAL A 2 4.93 8.27 9.22
C VAL A 2 3.97 7.78 8.13
N ARG A 3 2.68 8.06 8.24
CA ARG A 3 1.70 7.70 7.19
C ARG A 3 2.06 8.32 5.84
N ALA A 4 2.42 9.60 5.81
CA ALA A 4 2.81 10.29 4.57
C ALA A 4 4.11 9.70 3.95
N ILE A 5 5.02 9.18 4.78
CA ILE A 5 6.20 8.46 4.30
C ILE A 5 5.77 7.16 3.61
N LYS A 6 4.87 6.38 4.24
CA LYS A 6 4.35 5.14 3.67
C LYS A 6 3.56 5.36 2.37
N GLU A 7 2.73 6.39 2.33
CA GLU A 7 1.96 6.78 1.13
C GLU A 7 2.86 7.04 -0.09
N ARG A 8 4.07 7.57 0.16
CA ARG A 8 5.08 7.80 -0.89
C ARG A 8 6.01 6.62 -1.13
N GLY A 9 5.72 5.46 -0.54
CA GLY A 9 6.55 4.27 -0.68
C GLY A 9 7.84 4.32 0.13
N GLY A 10 7.96 5.21 1.13
CA GLY A 10 9.13 5.28 2.00
C GLY A 10 9.21 4.12 2.99
N LEU A 11 10.43 3.73 3.36
CA LEU A 11 10.70 2.71 4.36
C LEU A 11 10.55 3.30 5.76
N VAL A 12 9.85 2.59 6.65
CA VAL A 12 9.65 2.99 8.04
C VAL A 12 10.30 1.98 8.96
N LEU A 13 11.31 2.44 9.71
CA LEU A 13 11.99 1.64 10.71
C LEU A 13 11.62 2.15 12.10
N ALA A 14 11.47 1.24 13.03
CA ALA A 14 11.28 1.55 14.45
C ALA A 14 12.35 0.87 15.29
N GLN A 15 12.84 1.59 16.31
CA GLN A 15 13.68 0.95 17.32
C GLN A 15 12.85 -0.07 18.11
N ASP A 16 13.44 -1.22 18.42
CA ASP A 16 12.86 -2.18 19.34
C ASP A 16 12.57 -1.51 20.69
N PRO A 17 11.30 -1.47 21.14
CA PRO A 17 10.90 -0.85 22.40
C PRO A 17 11.70 -1.35 23.60
N ALA A 18 12.11 -2.64 23.61
CA ALA A 18 12.90 -3.21 24.70
C ALA A 18 14.30 -2.61 24.79
N SER A 19 14.84 -2.08 23.69
CA SER A 19 16.15 -1.42 23.63
C SER A 19 16.07 0.11 23.72
N ALA A 20 14.86 0.68 23.68
CA ALA A 20 14.65 2.12 23.63
C ALA A 20 14.67 2.74 25.03
N LYS A 21 15.39 3.85 25.21
CA LYS A 21 15.34 4.65 26.43
C LYS A 21 13.95 5.26 26.67
N PHE A 22 13.25 5.63 25.58
CA PHE A 22 11.89 6.12 25.57
C PHE A 22 11.12 5.37 24.48
N ASP A 23 10.20 4.51 24.89
CA ASP A 23 9.55 3.53 24.01
C ASP A 23 8.20 3.96 23.44
N SER A 24 7.67 5.11 23.86
CA SER A 24 6.32 5.58 23.46
C SER A 24 6.18 5.80 21.94
N MET A 25 7.17 6.44 21.32
CA MET A 25 7.13 6.71 19.87
C MET A 25 7.32 5.43 19.04
N PRO A 26 8.32 4.57 19.30
CA PRO A 26 8.42 3.28 18.64
C PRO A 26 7.16 2.42 18.79
N LYS A 27 6.62 2.30 20.01
CA LYS A 27 5.38 1.56 20.26
C LYS A 27 4.21 2.10 19.42
N SER A 28 4.00 3.41 19.41
CA SER A 28 2.91 4.01 18.63
C SER A 28 3.01 3.68 17.14
N ILE A 29 4.21 3.61 16.57
CA ILE A 29 4.42 3.27 15.15
C ILE A 29 4.18 1.77 14.93
N ILE A 30 4.60 0.93 15.86
CA ILE A 30 4.44 -0.53 15.81
C ILE A 30 2.96 -0.89 15.97
N ASP A 31 2.28 -0.35 16.96
CA ASP A 31 0.86 -0.60 17.25
C ASP A 31 -0.04 -0.14 16.09
N ALA A 32 0.35 0.95 15.42
CA ALA A 32 -0.32 1.41 14.20
C ALA A 32 -0.04 0.52 12.98
N GLY A 33 0.82 -0.50 13.08
CA GLY A 33 1.23 -1.36 11.97
C GLY A 33 1.96 -0.61 10.85
N LEU A 34 2.69 0.46 11.20
CA LEU A 34 3.37 1.31 10.23
C LEU A 34 4.88 1.00 10.15
N ALA A 35 5.46 0.31 11.15
CA ALA A 35 6.84 -0.11 11.12
C ALA A 35 7.01 -1.33 10.21
N GLU A 36 7.99 -1.28 9.30
CA GLU A 36 8.36 -2.39 8.43
C GLU A 36 9.53 -3.19 9.01
N ILE A 37 10.44 -2.49 9.67
CA ILE A 37 11.60 -3.09 10.32
C ILE A 37 11.64 -2.63 11.77
N ILE A 38 11.72 -3.58 12.69
CA ILE A 38 11.86 -3.35 14.11
C ILE A 38 13.17 -3.99 14.55
N ALA A 39 14.12 -3.19 15.05
CA ALA A 39 15.41 -3.68 15.50
C ALA A 39 16.03 -2.75 16.54
N ALA A 40 17.02 -3.24 17.29
CA ALA A 40 17.86 -2.39 18.13
C ALA A 40 18.58 -1.32 17.31
N ALA A 41 18.82 -0.15 17.88
CA ALA A 41 19.36 1.01 17.17
C ALA A 41 20.65 0.71 16.40
N GLU A 42 21.52 -0.11 16.97
CA GLU A 42 22.81 -0.50 16.39
C GLU A 42 22.66 -1.35 15.13
N LYS A 43 21.52 -2.06 14.99
CA LYS A 43 21.22 -2.92 13.83
C LYS A 43 20.48 -2.21 12.72
N LEU A 44 19.84 -1.07 13.01
CA LEU A 44 19.06 -0.32 12.02
C LEU A 44 19.87 0.14 10.80
N PRO A 45 21.12 0.67 10.93
CA PRO A 45 21.91 1.07 9.78
C PRO A 45 22.17 -0.07 8.80
N GLN A 46 22.53 -1.26 9.32
CA GLN A 46 22.74 -2.42 8.46
C GLN A 46 21.47 -2.84 7.74
N ARG A 47 20.32 -2.83 8.43
CA ARG A 47 19.03 -3.12 7.82
C ARG A 47 18.65 -2.14 6.70
N ILE A 48 18.99 -0.87 6.84
CA ILE A 48 18.80 0.14 5.78
C ILE A 48 19.67 -0.23 4.57
N ILE A 49 20.95 -0.52 4.78
CA ILE A 49 21.89 -0.89 3.72
C ILE A 49 21.41 -2.14 2.99
N ASP A 50 21.04 -3.18 3.73
CA ASP A 50 20.54 -4.43 3.17
C ASP A 50 19.29 -4.18 2.30
N THR A 51 18.33 -3.36 2.82
CA THR A 51 17.12 -3.02 2.07
C THR A 51 17.41 -2.20 0.82
N LEU A 52 18.37 -1.27 0.87
CA LEU A 52 18.77 -0.45 -0.28
C LEU A 52 19.53 -1.28 -1.34
N HIS A 53 20.36 -2.24 -0.92
CA HIS A 53 21.02 -3.16 -1.83
C HIS A 53 20.05 -4.12 -2.52
N LEU A 54 19.00 -4.54 -1.82
CA LEU A 54 17.92 -5.35 -2.38
C LEU A 54 16.96 -4.52 -3.28
N GLN A 55 16.90 -3.19 -3.08
CA GLN A 55 16.18 -2.25 -3.95
C GLN A 55 16.92 -1.88 -5.25
N GLN A 56 18.19 -2.27 -5.43
CA GLN A 56 18.67 -2.44 -6.79
C GLN A 56 17.81 -3.55 -7.40
N PRO A 57 17.00 -3.22 -8.41
CA PRO A 57 16.12 -4.22 -8.96
C PRO A 57 17.01 -5.39 -9.42
N ALA A 58 16.98 -6.50 -8.68
CA ALA A 58 16.96 -7.74 -9.41
C ALA A 58 15.78 -7.51 -10.35
N LYS A 59 16.08 -7.10 -11.57
CA LYS A 59 15.10 -6.99 -12.64
C LYS A 59 14.39 -8.34 -12.68
N LEU A 60 13.31 -8.48 -11.88
CA LEU A 60 12.21 -9.25 -12.39
C LEU A 60 11.78 -8.39 -13.58
N ALA A 61 12.52 -8.57 -14.67
CA ALA A 61 12.19 -7.99 -15.93
C ALA A 61 10.73 -8.35 -16.09
N VAL A 62 9.86 -7.32 -16.14
CA VAL A 62 8.60 -7.43 -16.83
C VAL A 62 9.03 -7.57 -18.30
N SER A 63 9.73 -8.67 -18.60
CA SER A 63 9.80 -9.26 -19.92
C SER A 63 8.44 -9.90 -20.08
N ASP A 64 7.80 -9.67 -21.21
CA ASP A 64 6.48 -10.18 -21.60
C ASP A 64 6.33 -11.73 -21.52
N VAL A 65 7.25 -12.41 -20.86
CA VAL A 65 7.25 -13.84 -20.58
C VAL A 65 7.28 -14.02 -19.05
N GLU A 66 6.12 -13.82 -18.40
CA GLU A 66 5.92 -14.33 -17.02
C GLU A 66 6.24 -15.84 -17.05
N SER A 67 7.24 -16.27 -16.28
CA SER A 67 7.48 -17.70 -16.12
C SER A 67 6.21 -18.34 -15.52
N VAL A 68 5.88 -19.54 -15.93
CA VAL A 68 4.71 -20.30 -15.44
C VAL A 68 4.70 -20.33 -13.90
N ASP A 69 5.87 -20.39 -13.28
CA ASP A 69 6.02 -20.36 -11.82
C ASP A 69 5.67 -19.02 -11.19
N GLN A 70 6.00 -17.89 -11.81
CA GLN A 70 5.68 -16.56 -11.28
C GLN A 70 4.18 -16.30 -11.32
N LYS A 71 3.52 -16.66 -12.43
CA LYS A 71 2.07 -16.55 -12.56
C LYS A 71 1.34 -17.41 -11.54
N SER A 72 1.76 -18.68 -11.39
CA SER A 72 1.21 -19.60 -10.39
C SER A 72 1.39 -19.10 -8.96
N ALA A 73 2.55 -18.48 -8.64
CA ALA A 73 2.81 -17.92 -7.32
C ALA A 73 1.96 -16.69 -7.03
N PHE A 74 1.80 -15.80 -8.02
CA PHE A 74 0.92 -14.63 -7.92
C PHE A 74 -0.53 -15.04 -7.63
N ASP A 75 -1.07 -16.01 -8.39
CA ASP A 75 -2.43 -16.49 -8.20
C ASP A 75 -2.61 -17.08 -6.79
N LYS A 76 -1.61 -17.81 -6.27
CA LYS A 76 -1.61 -18.32 -4.89
C LYS A 76 -1.65 -17.21 -3.86
N ILE A 77 -0.90 -16.12 -4.05
CA ILE A 77 -0.92 -14.95 -3.15
C ILE A 77 -2.31 -14.30 -3.17
N CYS A 78 -2.91 -14.12 -4.36
CA CYS A 78 -4.27 -13.57 -4.48
C CYS A 78 -5.30 -14.45 -3.76
N ILE A 79 -5.19 -15.78 -3.86
CA ILE A 79 -6.05 -16.71 -3.13
C ILE A 79 -5.89 -16.55 -1.62
N LEU A 80 -4.67 -16.55 -1.10
CA LEU A 80 -4.40 -16.37 0.32
C LEU A 80 -4.95 -15.05 0.86
N LEU A 81 -4.77 -13.96 0.12
CA LEU A 81 -5.33 -12.65 0.46
C LEU A 81 -6.85 -12.68 0.48
N ARG A 82 -7.48 -13.31 -0.53
CA ARG A 82 -8.93 -13.43 -0.61
C ARG A 82 -9.51 -14.28 0.54
N GLU A 83 -8.89 -15.40 0.87
CA GLU A 83 -9.29 -16.24 1.99
C GLU A 83 -9.20 -15.49 3.33
N ARG A 84 -8.15 -14.69 3.51
CA ARG A 84 -7.88 -13.96 4.76
C ARG A 84 -8.73 -12.70 4.92
N THR A 85 -8.93 -11.95 3.83
CA THR A 85 -9.46 -10.58 3.88
C THR A 85 -10.81 -10.40 3.20
N GLY A 86 -11.23 -11.38 2.39
CA GLY A 86 -12.41 -11.29 1.53
C GLY A 86 -12.21 -10.46 0.26
N HIS A 87 -11.02 -9.85 0.05
CA HIS A 87 -10.74 -8.99 -1.09
C HIS A 87 -10.00 -9.74 -2.19
N ASP A 88 -10.46 -9.58 -3.42
CA ASP A 88 -9.88 -10.20 -4.61
C ASP A 88 -8.98 -9.21 -5.36
N PHE A 89 -7.67 -9.47 -5.35
CA PHE A 89 -6.66 -8.66 -6.03
C PHE A 89 -6.33 -9.16 -7.45
N SER A 90 -6.98 -10.22 -7.94
CA SER A 90 -6.74 -10.77 -9.28
C SER A 90 -7.06 -9.77 -10.40
N PHE A 91 -8.00 -8.84 -10.15
CA PHE A 91 -8.40 -7.78 -11.07
C PHE A 91 -7.57 -6.49 -10.96
N TYR A 92 -6.66 -6.43 -10.00
CA TYR A 92 -5.79 -5.26 -9.84
C TYR A 92 -4.71 -5.26 -10.92
N LYS A 93 -4.17 -4.06 -11.21
CA LYS A 93 -3.04 -3.93 -12.12
C LYS A 93 -1.86 -4.73 -11.58
N LYS A 94 -1.53 -5.84 -12.24
CA LYS A 94 -0.51 -6.81 -11.80
C LYS A 94 0.81 -6.15 -11.42
N THR A 95 1.30 -5.20 -12.25
CA THR A 95 2.56 -4.48 -11.99
C THR A 95 2.55 -3.73 -10.66
N THR A 96 1.38 -3.24 -10.22
CA THR A 96 1.23 -2.57 -8.92
C THR A 96 1.32 -3.58 -7.78
N VAL A 97 0.63 -4.72 -7.91
CA VAL A 97 0.64 -5.79 -6.90
C VAL A 97 2.04 -6.42 -6.80
N TYR A 98 2.67 -6.75 -7.94
CA TYR A 98 4.04 -7.29 -7.97
C TYR A 98 5.04 -6.38 -7.25
N ARG A 99 5.03 -5.08 -7.52
CA ARG A 99 5.93 -4.12 -6.86
C ARG A 99 5.78 -4.13 -5.33
N ARG A 100 4.57 -4.35 -4.82
CA ARG A 100 4.31 -4.45 -3.38
C ARG A 100 4.79 -5.78 -2.82
N ILE A 101 4.56 -6.87 -3.55
CA ILE A 101 5.09 -8.20 -3.20
C ILE A 101 6.62 -8.17 -3.16
N GLU A 102 7.28 -7.65 -4.19
CA GLU A 102 8.75 -7.53 -4.24
C GLU A 102 9.31 -6.73 -3.06
N ARG A 103 8.63 -5.65 -2.72
CA ARG A 103 9.01 -4.85 -1.55
C ARG A 103 8.93 -5.65 -0.25
N ARG A 104 7.86 -6.44 -0.06
CA ARG A 104 7.70 -7.30 1.13
C ARG A 104 8.75 -8.43 1.13
N MET A 105 9.00 -9.05 -0.01
CA MET A 105 10.06 -10.04 -0.18
C MET A 105 11.43 -9.49 0.22
N ALA A 106 11.76 -8.27 -0.22
CA ALA A 106 13.02 -7.61 0.13
C ALA A 106 13.16 -7.39 1.65
N ILE A 107 12.08 -7.03 2.35
CA ILE A 107 12.08 -6.87 3.81
C ILE A 107 12.41 -8.20 4.52
N HIS A 108 11.92 -9.32 3.98
CA HIS A 108 12.16 -10.66 4.51
C HIS A 108 13.40 -11.35 3.92
N GLN A 109 14.16 -10.66 3.04
CA GLN A 109 15.35 -11.20 2.38
C GLN A 109 15.05 -12.48 1.58
N LEU A 110 13.91 -12.50 0.88
CA LEU A 110 13.47 -13.60 0.03
C LEU A 110 13.67 -13.24 -1.44
N ASP A 111 14.38 -14.10 -2.18
CA ASP A 111 14.71 -13.85 -3.58
C ASP A 111 13.68 -14.43 -4.54
N ARG A 112 12.89 -15.42 -4.11
CA ARG A 112 11.91 -16.10 -4.96
C ARG A 112 10.48 -15.92 -4.44
N ILE A 113 9.59 -15.60 -5.35
CA ILE A 113 8.17 -15.41 -5.03
C ILE A 113 7.52 -16.69 -4.45
N SER A 114 8.01 -17.88 -4.84
CA SER A 114 7.57 -19.16 -4.28
C SER A 114 7.91 -19.30 -2.79
N GLU A 115 9.04 -18.79 -2.36
CA GLU A 115 9.44 -18.74 -0.94
C GLU A 115 8.55 -17.78 -0.17
N TYR A 116 8.19 -16.65 -0.78
CA TYR A 116 7.27 -15.71 -0.18
C TYR A 116 5.85 -16.29 -0.01
N VAL A 117 5.36 -17.09 -0.99
CA VAL A 117 4.09 -17.82 -0.83
C VAL A 117 4.12 -18.74 0.38
N HIS A 118 5.24 -19.45 0.61
CA HIS A 118 5.40 -20.33 1.76
C HIS A 118 5.42 -19.51 3.07
N HIS A 119 6.19 -18.42 3.08
CA HIS A 119 6.28 -17.50 4.20
C HIS A 119 4.90 -16.92 4.59
N LEU A 120 4.07 -16.53 3.61
CA LEU A 120 2.72 -16.02 3.84
C LEU A 120 1.79 -17.05 4.47
N ARG A 121 1.94 -18.34 4.14
CA ARG A 121 1.14 -19.42 4.74
C ARG A 121 1.47 -19.65 6.21
N GLU A 122 2.73 -19.53 6.57
CA GLU A 122 3.21 -19.73 7.94
C GLU A 122 3.01 -18.49 8.82
N ASN A 123 2.90 -17.30 8.20
CA ASN A 123 2.83 -16.02 8.90
C ASN A 123 1.58 -15.22 8.51
N PRO A 124 0.41 -15.48 9.12
CA PRO A 124 -0.83 -14.75 8.83
C PRO A 124 -0.72 -13.24 9.04
N GLN A 125 0.16 -12.79 9.95
CA GLN A 125 0.41 -11.36 10.17
C GLN A 125 1.04 -10.69 8.95
N GLU A 126 1.87 -11.41 8.19
CA GLU A 126 2.47 -10.90 6.97
C GLU A 126 1.41 -10.70 5.86
N LEU A 127 0.41 -11.59 5.78
CA LEU A 127 -0.75 -11.38 4.90
C LEU A 127 -1.50 -10.09 5.24
N ASP A 128 -1.71 -9.80 6.53
CA ASP A 128 -2.37 -8.57 6.97
C ASP A 128 -1.53 -7.33 6.63
N LEU A 129 -0.20 -7.42 6.69
CA LEU A 129 0.71 -6.34 6.30
C LEU A 129 0.72 -6.13 4.79
N LEU A 130 0.80 -7.20 4.00
CA LEU A 130 0.71 -7.14 2.54
C LEU A 130 -0.63 -6.53 2.11
N PHE A 131 -1.74 -6.97 2.71
CA PHE A 131 -3.06 -6.42 2.45
C PHE A 131 -3.12 -4.91 2.70
N LYS A 132 -2.65 -4.45 3.87
CA LYS A 132 -2.58 -3.02 4.19
C LYS A 132 -1.74 -2.24 3.18
N GLU A 133 -0.64 -2.82 2.72
CA GLU A 133 0.24 -2.20 1.74
C GLU A 133 -0.40 -2.11 0.34
N LEU A 134 -1.20 -3.10 -0.03
CA LEU A 134 -1.96 -3.09 -1.29
C LEU A 134 -3.08 -2.04 -1.27
N LEU A 135 -3.66 -1.76 -0.11
CA LEU A 135 -4.73 -0.79 0.10
C LEU A 135 -4.24 0.63 0.43
N ILE A 136 -2.94 0.90 0.43
CA ILE A 136 -2.45 2.26 0.63
C ILE A 136 -2.95 3.14 -0.50
N GLY A 137 -4.05 3.85 -0.22
CA GLY A 137 -4.58 4.89 -1.07
C GLY A 137 -3.74 6.16 -0.92
N VAL A 138 -3.29 6.72 -2.05
CA VAL A 138 -2.76 8.09 -2.07
C VAL A 138 -3.94 9.01 -2.32
N THR A 139 -4.41 9.70 -1.28
CA THR A 139 -5.49 10.67 -1.38
C THR A 139 -5.18 11.90 -0.53
N ASN A 140 -5.70 13.05 -0.93
CA ASN A 140 -5.68 14.28 -0.17
C ASN A 140 -6.87 15.15 -0.60
N PHE A 141 -7.22 16.14 0.22
CA PHE A 141 -8.25 17.11 -0.14
C PHE A 141 -7.85 17.85 -1.42
N PHE A 142 -8.84 18.03 -2.31
CA PHE A 142 -8.67 18.71 -3.60
C PHE A 142 -7.50 18.20 -4.43
N ARG A 143 -7.29 16.88 -4.41
CA ARG A 143 -6.29 16.22 -5.25
C ARG A 143 -6.57 16.51 -6.72
N ASP A 144 -5.51 16.75 -7.49
CA ASP A 144 -5.60 17.18 -8.89
C ASP A 144 -6.36 18.51 -9.06
N PRO A 145 -5.78 19.65 -8.63
CA PRO A 145 -6.45 20.95 -8.55
C PRO A 145 -7.14 21.39 -9.83
N ALA A 146 -6.59 21.05 -11.01
CA ALA A 146 -7.18 21.38 -12.30
C ALA A 146 -8.56 20.69 -12.50
N THR A 147 -8.70 19.46 -12.01
CA THR A 147 -9.99 18.74 -12.06
C THR A 147 -11.02 19.42 -11.16
N TRP A 148 -10.61 19.85 -9.97
CA TRP A 148 -11.48 20.56 -9.03
C TRP A 148 -11.90 21.93 -9.56
N ALA A 149 -10.97 22.66 -10.17
CA ALA A 149 -11.30 23.93 -10.82
C ALA A 149 -12.35 23.73 -11.94
N TYR A 150 -12.17 22.75 -12.79
CA TYR A 150 -13.14 22.42 -13.85
C TYR A 150 -14.50 22.01 -13.28
N LEU A 151 -14.51 21.19 -12.21
CA LEU A 151 -15.73 20.79 -11.53
C LEU A 151 -16.49 22.01 -10.99
N GLN A 152 -15.79 22.89 -10.30
CA GLN A 152 -16.34 24.09 -9.66
C GLN A 152 -16.82 25.15 -10.69
N GLU A 153 -16.02 25.40 -11.73
CA GLU A 153 -16.27 26.50 -12.67
C GLU A 153 -17.27 26.12 -13.76
N LYS A 154 -17.36 24.83 -14.11
CA LYS A 154 -18.20 24.38 -15.21
C LYS A 154 -19.20 23.30 -14.84
N THR A 155 -18.75 22.15 -14.35
CA THR A 155 -19.62 20.98 -14.20
C THR A 155 -20.72 21.20 -13.17
N LEU A 156 -20.40 21.75 -12.01
CA LEU A 156 -21.42 22.01 -10.96
C LEU A 156 -22.41 23.10 -11.35
N PRO A 157 -22.00 24.25 -11.91
CA PRO A 157 -22.95 25.25 -12.38
C PRO A 157 -23.89 24.70 -13.48
N ASP A 158 -23.36 23.97 -14.47
CA ASP A 158 -24.16 23.38 -15.53
C ASP A 158 -25.17 22.36 -14.98
N LEU A 159 -24.74 21.51 -14.04
CA LEU A 159 -25.59 20.53 -13.38
C LEU A 159 -26.70 21.20 -12.57
N LEU A 160 -26.37 22.23 -11.80
CA LEU A 160 -27.34 22.98 -10.98
C LEU A 160 -28.36 23.72 -11.84
N ALA A 161 -27.91 24.32 -12.95
CA ALA A 161 -28.80 25.00 -13.89
C ALA A 161 -29.77 24.03 -14.59
N ALA A 162 -29.34 22.80 -14.85
CA ALA A 162 -30.18 21.76 -15.46
C ALA A 162 -31.09 21.03 -14.46
N THR A 163 -30.90 21.24 -13.16
CA THR A 163 -31.64 20.51 -12.11
C THR A 163 -32.83 21.33 -11.61
N PRO A 164 -34.07 20.78 -11.61
CA PRO A 164 -35.25 21.48 -11.09
C PRO A 164 -35.08 21.86 -9.61
N PRO A 165 -35.61 23.03 -9.20
CA PRO A 165 -35.60 23.45 -7.78
C PRO A 165 -36.21 22.39 -6.87
N GLY A 166 -35.55 22.14 -5.71
CA GLY A 166 -36.00 21.14 -4.72
C GLY A 166 -35.59 19.70 -5.02
N THR A 167 -34.87 19.44 -6.13
CA THR A 167 -34.31 18.11 -6.43
C THR A 167 -33.07 17.84 -5.58
N THR A 168 -33.04 16.68 -4.92
CA THR A 168 -31.85 16.24 -4.18
C THR A 168 -30.81 15.68 -5.15
N LEU A 169 -29.63 16.29 -5.17
CA LEU A 169 -28.48 15.75 -5.89
C LEU A 169 -27.84 14.62 -5.07
N ARG A 170 -27.36 13.60 -5.77
CA ARG A 170 -26.62 12.49 -5.19
C ARG A 170 -25.28 12.36 -5.89
N ALA A 171 -24.21 12.33 -5.11
CA ALA A 171 -22.87 12.06 -5.61
C ALA A 171 -22.41 10.68 -5.15
N TRP A 172 -21.75 9.96 -6.06
CA TRP A 172 -21.11 8.70 -5.75
C TRP A 172 -19.61 8.81 -6.07
N VAL A 173 -18.79 8.77 -5.03
CA VAL A 173 -17.34 8.86 -5.11
C VAL A 173 -16.76 7.46 -5.00
N ALA A 174 -16.48 6.84 -6.13
CA ALA A 174 -15.94 5.48 -6.19
C ALA A 174 -14.47 5.47 -5.79
N GLY A 175 -14.08 4.56 -4.88
CA GLY A 175 -12.67 4.39 -4.49
C GLY A 175 -12.11 5.58 -3.70
N CYS A 176 -12.92 6.32 -2.96
CA CYS A 176 -12.52 7.54 -2.23
C CYS A 176 -11.51 7.33 -1.08
N SER A 177 -11.02 6.11 -0.88
CA SER A 177 -10.03 5.75 0.16
C SER A 177 -10.47 6.16 1.57
N SER A 178 -9.81 7.12 2.20
CA SER A 178 -10.15 7.64 3.53
C SER A 178 -11.21 8.75 3.53
N GLY A 179 -11.75 9.10 2.36
CA GLY A 179 -12.92 9.97 2.22
C GLY A 179 -12.60 11.41 1.80
N GLU A 180 -11.33 11.81 1.67
CA GLU A 180 -10.93 13.18 1.34
C GLU A 180 -11.60 13.69 0.06
N GLU A 181 -11.75 12.85 -0.96
CA GLU A 181 -12.42 13.21 -2.20
C GLU A 181 -13.92 13.47 -1.98
N ALA A 182 -14.56 12.60 -1.19
CA ALA A 182 -15.98 12.77 -0.86
C ALA A 182 -16.25 14.02 0.00
N TYR A 183 -15.30 14.39 0.86
CA TYR A 183 -15.40 15.62 1.67
C TYR A 183 -14.96 16.88 0.92
N SER A 184 -14.26 16.74 -0.21
CA SER A 184 -13.90 17.88 -1.07
C SER A 184 -15.04 18.29 -1.99
N LEU A 185 -15.97 17.38 -2.29
CA LEU A 185 -17.15 17.61 -3.10
C LEU A 185 -18.23 18.32 -2.30
#